data_1a69b0ecffd06f970541aafb10d42798
#
_entry.id   1a69b0ecffd06f970541aafb10d42798
#
_cell.length_a   1.000
_cell.length_b   1.000
_cell.length_c   1.000
_cell.angle_alpha   90.00
_cell.angle_beta   90.00
_cell.angle_gamma   90.00
#
_symmetry.space_group_name_H-M   'P 1'
#
loop_
_entity.id
_entity.type
_entity.pdbx_description
1 polymer ?
#
loop_
_entity_poly.entity_id
_entity_poly.type
_entity_poly.pdbx_seq_one_letter_code
_entity_poly.pdbx_strand_id
1 'polypeptide(L)'
;MYRTNCVAHGINLLLKDIYKHVRWVREIIDDGKHVVDYMHRHTTIIALMREFTNAKEIKQPCKTRFATNFLMLQSLIVVENELRLLVASSEWRGFHCNRVEIALKTVRIIQSDIFWEQAKEVIAFMDPLIRILRLVDSDGSTACYLYEATVRAKEKLRKLKESDGVKYFTILDLFDTRVEKNIIHPVHVLAAALNPNNLFDGGLFIETNTVVQAQECIVATMVPQEDHEQFTAEMVEYRMRNPNLFNITGKSLMKTNHPRIWWEYMGGCLPVVQKVACRILSQPCSSSPCERNWSAWDAAQTKKRNRLTPEMLEDLVYIRMNSLMKENYESRAIQDTKPIDLEKLGDLPDVNIELETERLEETYVEPIHDQPNSIL
;
A
#
# COMPACT_ATOMS: atom_id res chain seq x y z
N MET A 1 9.67 -15.36 -19.48
CA MET A 1 9.09 -14.20 -18.76
C MET A 1 8.57 -14.70 -17.42
N TYR A 2 9.03 -14.18 -16.32
CA TYR A 2 8.58 -14.60 -14.97
C TYR A 2 7.26 -13.87 -14.62
N ARG A 3 6.25 -14.62 -14.16
CA ARG A 3 4.93 -14.07 -13.81
C ARG A 3 4.78 -14.01 -12.30
N THR A 4 4.37 -12.83 -11.78
CA THR A 4 4.04 -12.61 -10.36
C THR A 4 2.60 -12.11 -10.22
N ASN A 5 2.05 -12.26 -9.02
CA ASN A 5 0.80 -11.61 -8.66
C ASN A 5 1.06 -10.13 -8.29
N CYS A 6 0.01 -9.31 -8.37
CA CYS A 6 0.06 -7.95 -7.85
C CYS A 6 0.09 -7.98 -6.32
N VAL A 7 1.17 -7.48 -5.73
CA VAL A 7 1.36 -7.49 -4.28
C VAL A 7 0.37 -6.55 -3.58
N ALA A 8 0.10 -5.38 -4.14
CA ALA A 8 -0.89 -4.45 -3.60
C ALA A 8 -2.27 -5.11 -3.47
N HIS A 9 -2.69 -5.85 -4.50
CA HIS A 9 -3.93 -6.65 -4.45
C HIS A 9 -3.85 -7.74 -3.36
N GLY A 10 -2.72 -8.44 -3.25
CA GLY A 10 -2.48 -9.45 -2.22
C GLY A 10 -2.63 -8.90 -0.79
N ILE A 11 -2.08 -7.72 -0.51
CA ILE A 11 -2.22 -7.03 0.79
C ILE A 11 -3.67 -6.60 1.04
N ASN A 12 -4.37 -6.05 0.06
CA ASN A 12 -5.79 -5.70 0.20
C ASN A 12 -6.66 -6.94 0.50
N LEU A 13 -6.37 -8.08 -0.13
CA LEU A 13 -7.06 -9.34 0.17
C LEU A 13 -6.75 -9.82 1.60
N LEU A 14 -5.51 -9.70 2.07
CA LEU A 14 -5.13 -10.03 3.44
C LEU A 14 -5.94 -9.19 4.45
N LEU A 15 -6.01 -7.88 4.27
CA LEU A 15 -6.79 -6.99 5.13
C LEU A 15 -8.28 -7.35 5.12
N LYS A 16 -8.83 -7.74 3.96
CA LYS A 16 -10.21 -8.21 3.82
C LYS A 16 -10.44 -9.54 4.54
N ASP A 17 -9.48 -10.47 4.48
CA ASP A 17 -9.57 -11.74 5.20
C ASP A 17 -9.52 -11.52 6.72
N ILE A 18 -8.64 -10.63 7.21
CA ILE A 18 -8.57 -10.27 8.63
C ILE A 18 -9.93 -9.71 9.09
N TYR A 19 -10.50 -8.76 8.37
CA TYR A 19 -11.83 -8.22 8.66
C TYR A 19 -12.92 -9.30 8.69
N LYS A 20 -12.86 -10.27 7.77
CA LYS A 20 -13.85 -11.34 7.67
C LYS A 20 -13.74 -12.34 8.81
N HIS A 21 -12.53 -12.71 9.21
CA HIS A 21 -12.27 -13.83 10.12
C HIS A 21 -11.96 -13.40 11.55
N VAL A 22 -11.57 -12.15 11.80
CA VAL A 22 -11.23 -11.64 13.13
C VAL A 22 -12.35 -10.72 13.62
N ARG A 23 -13.23 -11.29 14.46
CA ARG A 23 -14.48 -10.64 14.88
C ARG A 23 -14.27 -9.27 15.51
N TRP A 24 -13.34 -9.15 16.49
CA TRP A 24 -13.10 -7.89 17.19
C TRP A 24 -12.62 -6.77 16.24
N VAL A 25 -11.80 -7.11 15.22
CA VAL A 25 -11.36 -6.15 14.19
C VAL A 25 -12.54 -5.65 13.37
N ARG A 26 -13.42 -6.57 12.96
CA ARG A 26 -14.63 -6.22 12.21
C ARG A 26 -15.52 -5.28 13.00
N GLU A 27 -15.79 -5.58 14.27
CA GLU A 27 -16.64 -4.78 15.13
C GLU A 27 -16.10 -3.34 15.26
N ILE A 28 -14.80 -3.15 15.46
CA ILE A 28 -14.17 -1.83 15.56
C ILE A 28 -14.22 -1.06 14.23
N ILE A 29 -13.94 -1.72 13.11
CA ILE A 29 -14.04 -1.08 11.79
C ILE A 29 -15.48 -0.67 11.50
N ASP A 30 -16.46 -1.51 11.80
CA ASP A 30 -17.88 -1.21 11.55
C ASP A 30 -18.40 -0.09 12.47
N ASP A 31 -17.94 -0.04 13.72
CA ASP A 31 -18.26 1.07 14.62
C ASP A 31 -17.59 2.38 14.16
N GLY A 32 -16.35 2.34 13.68
CA GLY A 32 -15.68 3.48 13.06
C GLY A 32 -16.44 4.00 11.83
N LYS A 33 -16.85 3.10 10.92
CA LYS A 33 -17.70 3.45 9.77
C LYS A 33 -19.02 4.09 10.20
N HIS A 34 -19.68 3.52 11.21
CA HIS A 34 -20.93 4.06 11.73
C HIS A 34 -20.75 5.51 12.21
N VAL A 35 -19.65 5.80 12.93
CA VAL A 35 -19.34 7.18 13.38
C VAL A 35 -19.13 8.10 12.18
N VAL A 36 -18.30 7.70 11.22
CA VAL A 36 -17.99 8.51 10.03
C VAL A 36 -19.24 8.77 9.19
N ASP A 37 -20.02 7.73 8.89
CA ASP A 37 -21.25 7.84 8.12
C ASP A 37 -22.26 8.78 8.79
N TYR A 38 -22.34 8.74 10.13
CA TYR A 38 -23.24 9.63 10.86
C TYR A 38 -22.74 11.08 10.83
N MET A 39 -21.44 11.31 11.07
CA MET A 39 -20.85 12.65 11.06
C MET A 39 -20.97 13.35 9.69
N HIS A 40 -20.96 12.59 8.58
CA HIS A 40 -21.13 13.13 7.23
C HIS A 40 -22.57 13.16 6.72
N ARG A 41 -23.55 12.74 7.53
CA ARG A 41 -24.96 12.62 7.07
C ARG A 41 -25.66 13.96 6.89
N HIS A 42 -25.34 14.94 7.74
CA HIS A 42 -26.01 16.24 7.74
C HIS A 42 -25.02 17.39 7.69
N THR A 43 -25.27 18.38 6.84
CA THR A 43 -24.39 19.57 6.70
C THR A 43 -24.19 20.33 8.00
N THR A 44 -25.20 20.37 8.87
CA THR A 44 -25.13 20.99 10.20
C THR A 44 -24.17 20.24 11.13
N ILE A 45 -24.15 18.90 11.07
CA ILE A 45 -23.24 18.08 11.86
C ILE A 45 -21.81 18.24 11.34
N ILE A 46 -21.63 18.27 10.02
CA ILE A 46 -20.32 18.53 9.40
C ILE A 46 -19.77 19.90 9.83
N ALA A 47 -20.61 20.94 9.80
CA ALA A 47 -20.20 22.27 10.21
C ALA A 47 -19.76 22.31 11.69
N LEU A 48 -20.55 21.70 12.57
CA LEU A 48 -20.23 21.61 13.99
C LEU A 48 -18.96 20.77 14.23
N MET A 49 -18.80 19.65 13.52
CA MET A 49 -17.59 18.83 13.60
C MET A 49 -16.35 19.62 13.20
N ARG A 50 -16.39 20.38 12.10
CA ARG A 50 -15.28 21.22 11.63
C ARG A 50 -14.91 22.30 12.64
N GLU A 51 -15.90 22.88 13.33
CA GLU A 51 -15.65 23.86 14.40
C GLU A 51 -14.87 23.22 15.55
N PHE A 52 -15.32 22.07 16.06
CA PHE A 52 -14.66 21.38 17.18
C PHE A 52 -13.28 20.80 16.80
N THR A 53 -13.12 20.28 15.58
CA THR A 53 -11.87 19.64 15.11
C THR A 53 -10.86 20.63 14.52
N ASN A 54 -11.14 21.95 14.53
CA ASN A 54 -10.32 22.97 13.84
C ASN A 54 -10.11 22.61 12.36
N ALA A 55 -11.19 22.24 11.67
CA ALA A 55 -11.21 21.83 10.27
C ALA A 55 -10.36 20.59 9.93
N LYS A 56 -9.94 19.79 10.91
CA LYS A 56 -9.40 18.47 10.64
C LYS A 56 -10.52 17.56 10.16
N GLU A 57 -10.34 17.00 8.97
CA GLU A 57 -11.36 16.16 8.34
C GLU A 57 -11.22 14.70 8.76
N ILE A 58 -12.37 14.03 8.91
CA ILE A 58 -12.46 12.59 9.14
C ILE A 58 -12.56 11.93 7.76
N LYS A 59 -11.66 11.00 7.46
CA LYS A 59 -11.60 10.32 6.16
C LYS A 59 -12.70 9.28 6.03
N GLN A 60 -13.41 9.28 4.88
CA GLN A 60 -14.38 8.26 4.56
C GLN A 60 -13.72 7.03 3.95
N PRO A 61 -14.12 5.80 4.33
CA PRO A 61 -13.56 4.59 3.77
C PRO A 61 -14.15 4.29 2.38
N CYS A 62 -13.29 3.94 1.43
CA CYS A 62 -13.72 3.51 0.10
C CYS A 62 -14.18 2.04 0.10
N LYS A 63 -15.21 1.72 -0.70
CA LYS A 63 -15.75 0.35 -0.80
C LYS A 63 -14.79 -0.62 -1.50
N THR A 64 -13.98 -0.14 -2.41
CA THR A 64 -13.11 -0.95 -3.27
C THR A 64 -11.73 -1.24 -2.67
N ARG A 65 -11.21 -0.34 -1.83
CA ARG A 65 -9.88 -0.45 -1.21
C ARG A 65 -9.98 -0.60 0.30
N PHE A 66 -9.78 -1.81 0.79
CA PHE A 66 -9.92 -2.12 2.21
C PHE A 66 -8.95 -1.32 3.11
N ALA A 67 -7.77 -0.99 2.60
CA ALA A 67 -6.77 -0.17 3.29
C ALA A 67 -7.28 1.22 3.73
N THR A 68 -8.31 1.75 3.08
CA THR A 68 -8.93 3.04 3.46
C THR A 68 -9.58 3.01 4.85
N ASN A 69 -9.93 1.82 5.38
CA ASN A 69 -10.39 1.67 6.76
C ASN A 69 -9.30 2.03 7.78
N PHE A 70 -8.02 1.80 7.44
CA PHE A 70 -6.89 2.26 8.26
C PHE A 70 -6.87 3.79 8.35
N LEU A 71 -6.97 4.48 7.21
CA LEU A 71 -6.98 5.94 7.16
C LEU A 71 -8.17 6.54 7.91
N MET A 72 -9.34 5.90 7.77
CA MET A 72 -10.54 6.25 8.52
C MET A 72 -10.28 6.18 10.03
N LEU A 73 -9.84 5.04 10.55
CA LEU A 73 -9.57 4.87 11.99
C LEU A 73 -8.46 5.82 12.46
N GLN A 74 -7.41 6.01 11.67
CA GLN A 74 -6.33 6.95 11.98
C GLN A 74 -6.85 8.38 12.09
N SER A 75 -7.70 8.81 11.16
CA SER A 75 -8.31 10.15 11.19
C SER A 75 -9.23 10.34 12.39
N LEU A 76 -9.98 9.32 12.80
CA LEU A 76 -10.82 9.35 14.00
C LEU A 76 -9.97 9.49 15.27
N ILE A 77 -8.88 8.71 15.40
CA ILE A 77 -8.00 8.75 16.57
C ILE A 77 -7.34 10.13 16.74
N VAL A 78 -6.99 10.79 15.61
CA VAL A 78 -6.39 12.15 15.65
C VAL A 78 -7.35 13.19 16.25
N VAL A 79 -8.65 12.99 16.16
CA VAL A 79 -9.68 13.91 16.65
C VAL A 79 -10.53 13.32 17.79
N GLU A 80 -10.01 12.29 18.49
CA GLU A 80 -10.73 11.59 19.57
C GLU A 80 -11.29 12.56 20.61
N ASN A 81 -10.43 13.46 21.14
CA ASN A 81 -10.81 14.39 22.20
C ASN A 81 -11.86 15.39 21.72
N GLU A 82 -11.71 15.91 20.52
CA GLU A 82 -12.60 16.86 19.91
C GLU A 82 -13.99 16.23 19.66
N LEU A 83 -14.02 14.97 19.21
CA LEU A 83 -15.29 14.24 19.02
C LEU A 83 -16.00 13.96 20.36
N ARG A 84 -15.28 13.61 21.42
CA ARG A 84 -15.85 13.42 22.76
C ARG A 84 -16.46 14.72 23.29
N LEU A 85 -15.77 15.85 23.12
CA LEU A 85 -16.29 17.18 23.49
C LEU A 85 -17.52 17.56 22.66
N LEU A 86 -17.46 17.32 21.35
CA LEU A 86 -18.56 17.62 20.43
C LEU A 86 -19.86 16.94 20.86
N VAL A 87 -19.85 15.62 21.10
CA VAL A 87 -21.07 14.88 21.47
C VAL A 87 -21.57 15.19 22.89
N ALA A 88 -20.73 15.78 23.74
CA ALA A 88 -21.09 16.27 25.09
C ALA A 88 -21.64 17.70 25.08
N SER A 89 -21.51 18.45 23.99
CA SER A 89 -21.84 19.87 23.90
C SER A 89 -23.35 20.16 23.95
N SER A 90 -23.72 21.41 24.24
CA SER A 90 -25.10 21.91 24.19
C SER A 90 -25.61 21.98 22.76
N GLU A 91 -24.75 22.34 21.84
CA GLU A 91 -24.98 22.45 20.40
C GLU A 91 -25.42 21.10 19.82
N TRP A 92 -24.68 20.02 20.12
CA TRP A 92 -25.04 18.65 19.73
C TRP A 92 -26.43 18.27 20.23
N ARG A 93 -26.76 18.55 21.49
CA ARG A 93 -28.07 18.25 22.08
C ARG A 93 -29.23 19.09 21.52
N GLY A 94 -28.93 20.25 20.94
CA GLY A 94 -29.87 21.14 20.30
C GLY A 94 -30.44 20.60 18.97
N PHE A 95 -29.71 19.70 18.28
CA PHE A 95 -30.16 19.14 17.00
C PHE A 95 -31.20 18.04 17.18
N HIS A 96 -32.33 18.13 16.51
CA HIS A 96 -33.38 17.12 16.54
C HIS A 96 -32.92 15.77 15.99
N CYS A 97 -32.09 15.77 14.96
CA CYS A 97 -31.51 14.56 14.36
C CYS A 97 -30.64 13.75 15.33
N ASN A 98 -30.17 14.36 16.41
CA ASN A 98 -29.32 13.70 17.41
C ASN A 98 -30.10 12.93 18.50
N ARG A 99 -31.42 12.88 18.40
CA ARG A 99 -32.29 12.14 19.33
C ARG A 99 -32.68 10.74 18.82
N VAL A 100 -32.35 10.41 17.58
CA VAL A 100 -32.63 9.10 16.99
C VAL A 100 -31.66 8.04 17.46
N GLU A 101 -32.03 6.75 17.41
CA GLU A 101 -31.23 5.62 17.89
C GLU A 101 -29.85 5.57 17.24
N ILE A 102 -29.73 5.92 15.95
CA ILE A 102 -28.47 5.97 15.21
C ILE A 102 -27.50 6.99 15.84
N ALA A 103 -28.01 8.17 16.22
CA ALA A 103 -27.23 9.20 16.92
C ALA A 103 -26.79 8.74 18.33
N LEU A 104 -27.71 8.12 19.06
CA LEU A 104 -27.40 7.57 20.39
C LEU A 104 -26.34 6.48 20.32
N LYS A 105 -26.36 5.62 19.29
CA LYS A 105 -25.30 4.65 19.04
C LYS A 105 -23.97 5.36 18.75
N THR A 106 -23.96 6.42 17.93
CA THR A 106 -22.76 7.21 17.65
C THR A 106 -22.15 7.80 18.94
N VAL A 107 -22.99 8.38 19.80
CA VAL A 107 -22.53 8.91 21.10
C VAL A 107 -21.94 7.82 21.98
N ARG A 108 -22.57 6.64 22.06
CA ARG A 108 -22.06 5.50 22.83
C ARG A 108 -20.68 5.03 22.35
N ILE A 109 -20.49 4.95 21.03
CA ILE A 109 -19.19 4.57 20.44
C ILE A 109 -18.12 5.63 20.78
N ILE A 110 -18.40 6.92 20.54
CA ILE A 110 -17.43 8.01 20.76
C ILE A 110 -17.06 8.13 22.25
N GLN A 111 -17.98 7.86 23.18
CA GLN A 111 -17.69 7.92 24.62
C GLN A 111 -17.10 6.63 25.17
N SER A 112 -16.97 5.58 24.37
CA SER A 112 -16.42 4.29 24.80
C SER A 112 -14.89 4.30 24.78
N ASP A 113 -14.26 4.16 25.94
CA ASP A 113 -12.79 4.00 26.01
C ASP A 113 -12.33 2.72 25.33
N ILE A 114 -13.12 1.63 25.45
CA ILE A 114 -12.84 0.34 24.81
C ILE A 114 -12.73 0.49 23.28
N PHE A 115 -13.62 1.28 22.66
CA PHE A 115 -13.57 1.53 21.22
C PHE A 115 -12.23 2.17 20.80
N TRP A 116 -11.80 3.21 21.53
CA TRP A 116 -10.57 3.93 21.19
C TRP A 116 -9.31 3.11 21.44
N GLU A 117 -9.26 2.35 22.54
CA GLU A 117 -8.16 1.44 22.83
C GLU A 117 -8.02 0.37 21.74
N GLN A 118 -9.13 -0.28 21.38
CA GLN A 118 -9.13 -1.30 20.32
C GLN A 118 -8.89 -0.71 18.93
N ALA A 119 -9.35 0.51 18.64
CA ALA A 119 -9.02 1.20 17.40
C ALA A 119 -7.51 1.45 17.26
N LYS A 120 -6.83 1.86 18.34
CA LYS A 120 -5.37 2.00 18.39
C LYS A 120 -4.66 0.66 18.18
N GLU A 121 -5.19 -0.44 18.71
CA GLU A 121 -4.66 -1.79 18.45
C GLU A 121 -4.85 -2.23 16.99
N VAL A 122 -6.00 -1.93 16.38
CA VAL A 122 -6.22 -2.20 14.94
C VAL A 122 -5.18 -1.45 14.10
N ILE A 123 -4.93 -0.18 14.40
CA ILE A 123 -3.89 0.61 13.73
C ILE A 123 -2.51 -0.03 13.92
N ALA A 124 -2.17 -0.48 15.12
CA ALA A 124 -0.85 -1.03 15.43
C ALA A 124 -0.51 -2.27 14.58
N PHE A 125 -1.47 -3.18 14.36
CA PHE A 125 -1.21 -4.35 13.50
C PHE A 125 -1.37 -4.04 12.00
N MET A 126 -2.22 -3.08 11.62
CA MET A 126 -2.38 -2.70 10.21
C MET A 126 -1.20 -1.89 9.69
N ASP A 127 -0.54 -1.05 10.52
CA ASP A 127 0.57 -0.19 10.10
C ASP A 127 1.65 -0.93 9.30
N PRO A 128 2.21 -2.07 9.75
CA PRO A 128 3.21 -2.78 8.98
C PRO A 128 2.70 -3.28 7.61
N LEU A 129 1.41 -3.62 7.50
CA LEU A 129 0.80 -4.03 6.23
C LEU A 129 0.60 -2.84 5.29
N ILE A 130 0.18 -1.70 5.83
CA ILE A 130 0.04 -0.46 5.08
C ILE A 130 1.40 0.05 4.58
N ARG A 131 2.48 -0.13 5.34
CA ARG A 131 3.84 0.19 4.89
C ARG A 131 4.26 -0.66 3.68
N ILE A 132 3.95 -1.97 3.66
CA ILE A 132 4.17 -2.80 2.47
C ILE A 132 3.34 -2.27 1.30
N LEU A 133 2.07 -1.92 1.53
CA LEU A 133 1.20 -1.39 0.48
C LEU A 133 1.77 -0.09 -0.11
N ARG A 134 2.20 0.86 0.73
CA ARG A 134 2.83 2.10 0.28
C ARG A 134 4.11 1.86 -0.51
N LEU A 135 4.94 0.89 -0.08
CA LEU A 135 6.13 0.50 -0.82
C LEU A 135 5.80 0.07 -2.25
N VAL A 136 4.82 -0.83 -2.40
CA VAL A 136 4.52 -1.44 -3.71
C VAL A 136 3.63 -0.58 -4.60
N ASP A 137 2.88 0.36 -4.05
CA ASP A 137 2.08 1.35 -4.80
C ASP A 137 2.92 2.55 -5.27
N SER A 138 4.16 2.68 -4.79
CA SER A 138 5.08 3.70 -5.27
C SER A 138 5.49 3.44 -6.73
N ASP A 139 5.83 4.51 -7.45
CA ASP A 139 6.16 4.48 -8.88
C ASP A 139 7.59 4.01 -9.18
N GLY A 140 8.22 3.27 -8.29
CA GLY A 140 9.62 2.88 -8.41
C GLY A 140 9.87 1.38 -8.51
N SER A 141 11.15 1.05 -8.62
CA SER A 141 11.68 -0.32 -8.63
C SER A 141 11.72 -0.86 -7.21
N THR A 142 10.69 -1.59 -6.78
CA THR A 142 10.48 -1.99 -5.38
C THR A 142 10.76 -3.46 -5.08
N ALA A 143 11.03 -4.27 -6.10
CA ALA A 143 11.18 -5.73 -5.95
C ALA A 143 12.24 -6.16 -4.91
N CYS A 144 13.34 -5.43 -4.80
CA CYS A 144 14.44 -5.73 -3.87
C CYS A 144 14.13 -5.42 -2.39
N TYR A 145 13.10 -4.63 -2.12
CA TYR A 145 12.72 -4.23 -0.77
C TYR A 145 11.55 -5.03 -0.20
N LEU A 146 10.75 -5.66 -1.08
CA LEU A 146 9.50 -6.33 -0.68
C LEU A 146 9.72 -7.45 0.33
N TYR A 147 10.72 -8.32 0.11
CA TYR A 147 11.00 -9.43 1.01
C TYR A 147 11.37 -8.92 2.41
N GLU A 148 12.25 -7.95 2.50
CA GLU A 148 12.65 -7.32 3.77
C GLU A 148 11.47 -6.64 4.47
N ALA A 149 10.65 -5.87 3.75
CA ALA A 149 9.46 -5.24 4.30
C ALA A 149 8.49 -6.27 4.89
N THR A 150 8.35 -7.42 4.21
CA THR A 150 7.50 -8.53 4.66
C THR A 150 8.06 -9.20 5.93
N VAL A 151 9.38 -9.43 6.00
CA VAL A 151 10.05 -9.97 7.20
C VAL A 151 9.88 -9.03 8.39
N ARG A 152 10.10 -7.73 8.20
CA ARG A 152 9.89 -6.70 9.24
C ARG A 152 8.43 -6.63 9.71
N ALA A 153 7.48 -6.75 8.79
CA ALA A 153 6.05 -6.79 9.14
C ALA A 153 5.71 -8.04 9.97
N LYS A 154 6.21 -9.21 9.57
CA LYS A 154 6.03 -10.47 10.33
C LYS A 154 6.58 -10.36 11.75
N GLU A 155 7.75 -9.75 11.91
CA GLU A 155 8.36 -9.56 13.22
C GLU A 155 7.53 -8.65 14.13
N LYS A 156 6.97 -7.55 13.59
CA LYS A 156 6.04 -6.69 14.33
C LYS A 156 4.78 -7.44 14.76
N LEU A 157 4.18 -8.23 13.85
CA LEU A 157 3.00 -9.04 14.16
C LEU A 157 3.30 -10.13 15.21
N ARG A 158 4.50 -10.73 15.19
CA ARG A 158 4.94 -11.69 16.21
C ARG A 158 5.03 -11.05 17.60
N LYS A 159 5.60 -9.85 17.70
CA LYS A 159 5.67 -9.11 18.97
C LYS A 159 4.28 -8.80 19.54
N LEU A 160 3.30 -8.47 18.70
CA LEU A 160 1.91 -8.29 19.12
C LEU A 160 1.31 -9.63 19.61
N LYS A 161 1.60 -10.74 18.93
CA LYS A 161 1.17 -12.07 19.37
C LYS A 161 1.80 -12.49 20.71
N GLU A 162 3.04 -12.09 21.00
CA GLU A 162 3.67 -12.36 22.29
C GLU A 162 2.96 -11.63 23.45
N SER A 163 2.35 -10.47 23.18
CA SER A 163 1.57 -9.74 24.18
C SER A 163 0.18 -10.35 24.43
N ASP A 164 -0.50 -10.87 23.40
CA ASP A 164 -1.78 -11.57 23.48
C ASP A 164 -1.88 -12.65 22.40
N GLY A 165 -1.44 -13.86 22.75
CA GLY A 165 -1.33 -14.98 21.81
C GLY A 165 -2.65 -15.43 21.19
N VAL A 166 -3.76 -15.35 21.92
CA VAL A 166 -5.08 -15.77 21.44
C VAL A 166 -5.64 -14.75 20.45
N LYS A 167 -5.51 -13.47 20.78
CA LYS A 167 -6.07 -12.35 19.98
C LYS A 167 -5.42 -12.23 18.61
N TYR A 168 -4.09 -12.37 18.52
CA TYR A 168 -3.32 -12.14 17.30
C TYR A 168 -2.96 -13.41 16.51
N PHE A 169 -3.29 -14.61 17.04
CA PHE A 169 -2.98 -15.87 16.35
C PHE A 169 -3.53 -15.94 14.93
N THR A 170 -4.83 -15.67 14.77
CA THR A 170 -5.50 -15.72 13.45
C THR A 170 -4.95 -14.69 12.48
N ILE A 171 -4.56 -13.50 12.97
CA ILE A 171 -3.97 -12.44 12.12
C ILE A 171 -2.63 -12.91 11.55
N LEU A 172 -1.77 -13.50 12.38
CA LEU A 172 -0.47 -13.98 11.93
C LEU A 172 -0.60 -15.18 10.99
N ASP A 173 -1.53 -16.10 11.24
CA ASP A 173 -1.80 -17.25 10.37
C ASP A 173 -2.30 -16.83 8.99
N LEU A 174 -3.22 -15.88 8.93
CA LEU A 174 -3.70 -15.29 7.68
C LEU A 174 -2.57 -14.57 6.93
N PHE A 175 -1.71 -13.85 7.66
CA PHE A 175 -0.54 -13.18 7.09
C PHE A 175 0.40 -14.20 6.44
N ASP A 176 0.82 -15.23 7.18
CA ASP A 176 1.75 -16.25 6.69
C ASP A 176 1.17 -16.97 5.46
N THR A 177 -0.10 -17.35 5.51
CA THR A 177 -0.79 -17.99 4.38
C THR A 177 -0.83 -17.11 3.13
N ARG A 178 -1.09 -15.81 3.27
CA ARG A 178 -1.15 -14.88 2.12
C ARG A 178 0.23 -14.53 1.59
N VAL A 179 1.20 -14.36 2.47
CA VAL A 179 2.60 -14.11 2.08
C VAL A 179 3.12 -15.24 1.21
N GLU A 180 2.95 -16.48 1.64
CA GLU A 180 3.40 -17.66 0.92
C GLU A 180 2.70 -17.86 -0.43
N LYS A 181 1.38 -17.69 -0.47
CA LYS A 181 0.60 -18.00 -1.68
C LYS A 181 0.56 -16.86 -2.72
N ASN A 182 0.58 -15.60 -2.29
CA ASN A 182 0.20 -14.48 -3.15
C ASN A 182 1.16 -13.29 -3.16
N ILE A 183 2.02 -13.13 -2.15
CA ILE A 183 2.80 -11.91 -1.97
C ILE A 183 4.26 -12.14 -2.33
N ILE A 184 4.91 -13.12 -1.71
CA ILE A 184 6.32 -13.42 -1.97
C ILE A 184 6.45 -14.54 -3.01
N HIS A 185 7.22 -14.25 -4.04
CA HIS A 185 7.60 -15.18 -5.10
C HIS A 185 9.13 -15.31 -5.16
N PRO A 186 9.67 -16.39 -5.77
CA PRO A 186 11.13 -16.58 -5.90
C PRO A 186 11.89 -15.37 -6.43
N VAL A 187 11.31 -14.61 -7.35
CA VAL A 187 11.92 -13.39 -7.88
C VAL A 187 12.15 -12.32 -6.80
N HIS A 188 11.25 -12.19 -5.83
CA HIS A 188 11.38 -11.21 -4.74
C HIS A 188 12.48 -11.64 -3.74
N VAL A 189 12.60 -12.94 -3.49
CA VAL A 189 13.67 -13.51 -2.64
C VAL A 189 15.03 -13.27 -3.30
N LEU A 190 15.15 -13.59 -4.60
CA LEU A 190 16.39 -13.35 -5.32
C LEU A 190 16.70 -11.86 -5.46
N ALA A 191 15.69 -11.00 -5.68
CA ALA A 191 15.87 -9.54 -5.69
C ALA A 191 16.43 -9.02 -4.36
N ALA A 192 15.91 -9.51 -3.23
CA ALA A 192 16.43 -9.15 -1.91
C ALA A 192 17.87 -9.67 -1.69
N ALA A 193 18.21 -10.87 -2.17
CA ALA A 193 19.55 -11.42 -2.12
C ALA A 193 20.54 -10.69 -3.05
N LEU A 194 20.05 -10.12 -4.15
CA LEU A 194 20.84 -9.29 -5.08
C LEU A 194 20.95 -7.82 -4.62
N ASN A 195 20.28 -7.45 -3.53
CA ASN A 195 20.51 -6.16 -2.88
C ASN A 195 21.74 -6.28 -1.96
N PRO A 196 22.89 -5.71 -2.33
CA PRO A 196 24.13 -5.90 -1.57
C PRO A 196 24.04 -5.30 -0.16
N ASN A 197 23.25 -4.26 0.04
CA ASN A 197 23.02 -3.66 1.36
C ASN A 197 22.31 -4.64 2.30
N ASN A 198 21.27 -5.32 1.82
CA ASN A 198 20.54 -6.32 2.61
C ASN A 198 21.41 -7.51 2.98
N LEU A 199 22.20 -8.00 2.01
CA LEU A 199 22.97 -9.22 2.20
C LEU A 199 24.19 -9.03 3.11
N PHE A 200 24.82 -7.83 3.11
CA PHE A 200 26.12 -7.63 3.76
C PHE A 200 26.14 -6.60 4.89
N ASP A 201 25.24 -5.64 4.90
CA ASP A 201 25.27 -4.51 5.86
C ASP A 201 23.91 -4.27 6.54
N GLY A 202 22.79 -4.65 5.92
CA GLY A 202 21.44 -4.37 6.41
C GLY A 202 20.90 -5.34 7.46
N GLY A 203 21.63 -6.41 7.79
CA GLY A 203 21.22 -7.38 8.82
C GLY A 203 20.01 -8.25 8.44
N LEU A 204 19.55 -8.23 7.17
CA LEU A 204 18.50 -9.12 6.71
C LEU A 204 19.06 -10.53 6.56
N PHE A 205 18.57 -11.45 7.39
CA PHE A 205 18.85 -12.86 7.26
C PHE A 205 17.89 -13.52 6.27
N ILE A 206 18.43 -14.08 5.18
CA ILE A 206 17.70 -14.94 4.26
C ILE A 206 18.32 -16.32 4.33
N GLU A 207 17.52 -17.33 4.66
CA GLU A 207 17.99 -18.71 4.73
C GLU A 207 18.59 -19.14 3.38
N THR A 208 19.74 -19.79 3.42
CA THR A 208 20.49 -20.18 2.21
C THR A 208 19.67 -21.06 1.28
N ASN A 209 18.91 -22.02 1.82
CA ASN A 209 18.06 -22.90 1.01
C ASN A 209 16.97 -22.11 0.27
N THR A 210 16.37 -21.10 0.91
CA THR A 210 15.38 -20.24 0.28
C THR A 210 15.97 -19.45 -0.89
N VAL A 211 17.19 -18.94 -0.74
CA VAL A 211 17.90 -18.24 -1.83
C VAL A 211 18.24 -19.20 -2.97
N VAL A 212 18.72 -20.41 -2.65
CA VAL A 212 19.08 -21.41 -3.68
C VAL A 212 17.84 -21.82 -4.48
N GLN A 213 16.73 -22.14 -3.82
CA GLN A 213 15.46 -22.46 -4.50
C GLN A 213 14.96 -21.31 -5.39
N ALA A 214 15.05 -20.08 -4.90
CA ALA A 214 14.70 -18.91 -5.69
C ALA A 214 15.62 -18.75 -6.91
N GLN A 215 16.93 -18.97 -6.73
CA GLN A 215 17.91 -18.94 -7.79
C GLN A 215 17.62 -19.99 -8.86
N GLU A 216 17.38 -21.25 -8.49
CA GLU A 216 17.05 -22.34 -9.42
C GLU A 216 15.81 -22.00 -10.27
N CYS A 217 14.76 -21.49 -9.63
CA CYS A 217 13.54 -21.08 -10.32
C CYS A 217 13.80 -19.97 -11.36
N ILE A 218 14.63 -18.96 -11.01
CA ILE A 218 14.95 -17.85 -11.90
C ILE A 218 15.90 -18.29 -13.02
N VAL A 219 16.90 -19.12 -12.73
CA VAL A 219 17.80 -19.67 -13.73
C VAL A 219 17.00 -20.44 -14.79
N ALA A 220 16.11 -21.34 -14.37
CA ALA A 220 15.27 -22.14 -15.28
C ALA A 220 14.34 -21.28 -16.18
N THR A 221 13.96 -20.06 -15.76
CA THR A 221 12.96 -19.24 -16.46
C THR A 221 13.50 -18.02 -17.17
N MET A 222 14.63 -17.47 -16.72
CA MET A 222 15.14 -16.17 -17.17
C MET A 222 16.56 -16.20 -17.74
N VAL A 223 17.34 -17.24 -17.46
CA VAL A 223 18.72 -17.37 -17.91
C VAL A 223 18.77 -18.36 -19.08
N PRO A 224 19.41 -18.04 -20.21
CA PRO A 224 19.69 -19.01 -21.30
C PRO A 224 20.45 -20.23 -20.78
N GLN A 225 20.17 -21.40 -21.34
CA GLN A 225 20.77 -22.65 -20.86
C GLN A 225 22.29 -22.66 -20.93
N GLU A 226 22.87 -22.02 -21.94
CA GLU A 226 24.31 -21.84 -22.13
C GLU A 226 24.97 -21.02 -21.01
N ASP A 227 24.21 -20.16 -20.34
CA ASP A 227 24.71 -19.26 -19.29
C ASP A 227 24.50 -19.81 -17.86
N HIS A 228 23.86 -20.99 -17.67
CA HIS A 228 23.50 -21.51 -16.34
C HIS A 228 24.69 -21.75 -15.43
N GLU A 229 25.76 -22.37 -15.97
CA GLU A 229 26.97 -22.65 -15.19
C GLU A 229 27.69 -21.35 -14.81
N GLN A 230 27.82 -20.43 -15.76
CA GLN A 230 28.43 -19.13 -15.53
C GLN A 230 27.64 -18.31 -14.49
N PHE A 231 26.31 -18.27 -14.61
CA PHE A 231 25.46 -17.60 -13.62
C PHE A 231 25.72 -18.14 -12.21
N THR A 232 25.77 -19.46 -12.07
CA THR A 232 25.99 -20.10 -10.77
C THR A 232 27.37 -19.76 -10.19
N ALA A 233 28.42 -19.80 -11.00
CA ALA A 233 29.76 -19.42 -10.60
C ALA A 233 29.85 -17.94 -10.18
N GLU A 234 29.27 -17.06 -10.97
CA GLU A 234 29.21 -15.62 -10.68
C GLU A 234 28.44 -15.32 -9.39
N MET A 235 27.33 -16.02 -9.10
CA MET A 235 26.58 -15.90 -7.85
C MET A 235 27.42 -16.33 -6.62
N VAL A 236 28.26 -17.35 -6.76
CA VAL A 236 29.21 -17.74 -5.68
C VAL A 236 30.20 -16.60 -5.44
N GLU A 237 30.80 -16.04 -6.49
CA GLU A 237 31.72 -14.91 -6.38
C GLU A 237 31.08 -13.69 -5.72
N TYR A 238 29.87 -13.37 -6.09
CA TYR A 238 29.11 -12.28 -5.45
C TYR A 238 28.94 -12.53 -3.96
N ARG A 239 28.47 -13.73 -3.56
CA ARG A 239 28.27 -14.09 -2.15
C ARG A 239 29.56 -14.16 -1.35
N MET A 240 30.70 -14.50 -1.98
CA MET A 240 32.01 -14.48 -1.38
C MET A 240 32.66 -13.09 -1.30
N ARG A 241 31.89 -12.04 -1.65
CA ARG A 241 32.30 -10.63 -1.62
C ARG A 241 33.54 -10.37 -2.50
N ASN A 242 33.45 -10.76 -3.78
CA ASN A 242 34.51 -10.50 -4.74
C ASN A 242 35.11 -9.08 -4.56
N PRO A 243 36.40 -8.90 -4.33
CA PRO A 243 37.02 -7.61 -4.04
C PRO A 243 36.82 -6.55 -5.13
N ASN A 244 36.62 -6.97 -6.38
CA ASN A 244 36.32 -6.04 -7.49
C ASN A 244 34.95 -5.36 -7.33
N LEU A 245 33.96 -6.04 -6.72
CA LEU A 245 32.64 -5.52 -6.45
C LEU A 245 32.60 -4.71 -5.15
N PHE A 246 33.24 -5.21 -4.10
CA PHE A 246 33.17 -4.67 -2.74
C PHE A 246 34.42 -3.87 -2.34
N ASN A 247 34.99 -3.14 -3.31
CA ASN A 247 36.02 -2.14 -3.07
C ASN A 247 35.43 -0.89 -2.36
N ILE A 248 36.24 0.13 -2.13
CA ILE A 248 35.85 1.38 -1.45
C ILE A 248 34.63 2.01 -2.16
N THR A 249 34.68 2.10 -3.49
CA THR A 249 33.59 2.66 -4.31
C THR A 249 32.33 1.81 -4.20
N GLY A 250 32.43 0.49 -4.35
CA GLY A 250 31.29 -0.42 -4.26
C GLY A 250 30.60 -0.37 -2.90
N LYS A 251 31.37 -0.30 -1.81
CA LYS A 251 30.84 -0.14 -0.46
C LYS A 251 30.16 1.21 -0.23
N SER A 252 30.65 2.28 -0.84
CA SER A 252 30.01 3.60 -0.79
C SER A 252 28.71 3.61 -1.55
N LEU A 253 28.71 3.13 -2.81
CA LEU A 253 27.53 3.09 -3.67
C LEU A 253 26.42 2.18 -3.10
N MET A 254 26.76 1.09 -2.42
CA MET A 254 25.83 0.18 -1.77
C MET A 254 24.89 0.92 -0.79
N LYS A 255 25.40 1.94 -0.08
CA LYS A 255 24.64 2.70 0.93
C LYS A 255 23.87 3.89 0.35
N THR A 256 24.33 4.44 -0.75
CA THR A 256 23.84 5.73 -1.27
C THR A 256 22.94 5.60 -2.49
N ASN A 257 23.00 4.45 -3.16
CA ASN A 257 22.30 4.25 -4.44
C ASN A 257 21.34 3.05 -4.40
N HIS A 258 20.33 3.11 -5.28
CA HIS A 258 19.46 1.97 -5.51
C HIS A 258 20.24 0.74 -5.97
N PRO A 259 19.93 -0.50 -5.51
CA PRO A 259 20.65 -1.72 -5.86
C PRO A 259 20.84 -1.95 -7.36
N ARG A 260 19.85 -1.55 -8.20
CA ARG A 260 19.98 -1.61 -9.66
C ARG A 260 21.16 -0.80 -10.16
N ILE A 261 21.32 0.44 -9.71
CA ILE A 261 22.42 1.33 -10.10
C ILE A 261 23.76 0.77 -9.63
N TRP A 262 23.77 0.21 -8.42
CA TRP A 262 24.97 -0.47 -7.93
C TRP A 262 25.43 -1.59 -8.87
N TRP A 263 24.49 -2.44 -9.33
CA TRP A 263 24.79 -3.50 -10.28
C TRP A 263 25.20 -2.97 -11.65
N GLU A 264 24.55 -1.93 -12.17
CA GLU A 264 24.93 -1.30 -13.44
C GLU A 264 26.37 -0.79 -13.42
N TYR A 265 26.79 -0.21 -12.29
CA TYR A 265 28.11 0.38 -12.15
C TYR A 265 29.20 -0.63 -11.75
N MET A 266 28.92 -1.51 -10.80
CA MET A 266 29.92 -2.42 -10.21
C MET A 266 29.91 -3.80 -10.83
N GLY A 267 28.79 -4.26 -11.38
CA GLY A 267 28.58 -5.67 -11.80
C GLY A 267 29.33 -6.13 -13.03
N GLY A 268 30.17 -5.29 -13.66
CA GLY A 268 30.82 -5.61 -14.94
C GLY A 268 31.72 -6.85 -14.94
N CYS A 269 32.25 -7.28 -13.78
CA CYS A 269 33.01 -8.50 -13.66
C CYS A 269 32.15 -9.77 -13.54
N LEU A 270 30.83 -9.65 -13.38
CA LEU A 270 29.84 -10.72 -13.29
C LEU A 270 28.72 -10.48 -14.33
N PRO A 271 29.00 -10.56 -15.64
CA PRO A 271 28.12 -10.04 -16.68
C PRO A 271 26.78 -10.76 -16.76
N VAL A 272 26.71 -12.06 -16.48
CA VAL A 272 25.44 -12.81 -16.53
C VAL A 272 24.56 -12.46 -15.34
N VAL A 273 25.13 -12.43 -14.14
CA VAL A 273 24.41 -12.02 -12.93
C VAL A 273 24.02 -10.54 -13.02
N GLN A 274 24.90 -9.66 -13.51
CA GLN A 274 24.60 -8.24 -13.70
C GLN A 274 23.34 -8.04 -14.57
N LYS A 275 23.29 -8.72 -15.72
CA LYS A 275 22.13 -8.64 -16.64
C LYS A 275 20.82 -9.07 -15.98
N VAL A 276 20.85 -10.16 -15.22
CA VAL A 276 19.68 -10.67 -14.49
C VAL A 276 19.32 -9.74 -13.33
N ALA A 277 20.31 -9.28 -12.56
CA ALA A 277 20.12 -8.37 -11.45
C ALA A 277 19.50 -7.06 -11.89
N CYS A 278 20.04 -6.39 -12.90
CA CYS A 278 19.47 -5.15 -13.43
C CYS A 278 18.02 -5.35 -13.88
N ARG A 279 17.72 -6.48 -14.52
CA ARG A 279 16.34 -6.78 -14.98
C ARG A 279 15.37 -7.00 -13.84
N ILE A 280 15.74 -7.75 -12.80
CA ILE A 280 14.89 -8.05 -11.65
C ILE A 280 14.72 -6.81 -10.77
N LEU A 281 15.83 -6.11 -10.49
CA LEU A 281 15.86 -4.96 -9.61
C LEU A 281 15.17 -3.71 -10.21
N SER A 282 14.84 -3.72 -11.49
CA SER A 282 14.07 -2.66 -12.17
C SER A 282 12.54 -2.89 -12.10
N GLN A 283 12.07 -3.94 -11.44
CA GLN A 283 10.66 -4.29 -11.49
C GLN A 283 9.86 -3.67 -10.35
N PRO A 284 8.66 -3.11 -10.62
CA PRO A 284 7.66 -2.80 -9.62
C PRO A 284 6.99 -4.10 -9.13
N CYS A 285 6.42 -4.07 -7.93
CA CYS A 285 5.69 -5.21 -7.35
C CYS A 285 4.16 -5.09 -7.45
N SER A 286 3.67 -4.06 -8.11
CA SER A 286 2.23 -3.77 -8.22
C SER A 286 1.82 -3.55 -9.67
N SER A 287 0.55 -3.87 -9.99
CA SER A 287 -0.12 -3.48 -11.23
C SER A 287 -0.71 -2.07 -11.18
N SER A 288 -0.54 -1.32 -10.09
CA SER A 288 -1.08 0.03 -9.91
C SER A 288 -0.73 1.00 -11.07
N PRO A 289 0.48 0.96 -11.67
CA PRO A 289 0.75 1.76 -12.87
C PRO A 289 -0.17 1.42 -14.05
N CYS A 290 -0.56 0.13 -14.22
CA CYS A 290 -1.49 -0.29 -15.25
C CYS A 290 -2.93 0.11 -14.91
N GLU A 291 -3.32 0.02 -13.64
CA GLU A 291 -4.67 0.40 -13.17
C GLU A 291 -4.91 1.91 -13.35
N ARG A 292 -3.87 2.75 -13.18
CA ARG A 292 -3.94 4.18 -13.49
C ARG A 292 -4.27 4.46 -14.96
N ASN A 293 -3.84 3.61 -15.90
CA ASN A 293 -4.24 3.72 -17.29
C ASN A 293 -5.74 3.46 -17.46
N TRP A 294 -6.30 2.46 -16.77
CA TRP A 294 -7.75 2.20 -16.79
C TRP A 294 -8.55 3.37 -16.25
N SER A 295 -8.11 3.99 -15.16
CA SER A 295 -8.73 5.21 -14.63
C SER A 295 -8.69 6.38 -15.64
N ALA A 296 -7.62 6.49 -16.44
CA ALA A 296 -7.54 7.48 -17.50
C ALA A 296 -8.54 7.18 -18.65
N TRP A 297 -8.75 5.90 -18.98
CA TRP A 297 -9.76 5.45 -19.94
C TRP A 297 -11.16 5.80 -19.46
N ASP A 298 -11.52 5.46 -18.21
CA ASP A 298 -12.84 5.76 -17.61
C ASP A 298 -13.10 7.27 -17.57
N ALA A 299 -12.08 8.07 -17.23
CA ALA A 299 -12.19 9.53 -17.23
C ALA A 299 -12.37 10.12 -18.63
N ALA A 300 -11.82 9.50 -19.67
CA ALA A 300 -11.99 9.92 -21.06
C ALA A 300 -13.33 9.46 -21.64
N GLN A 301 -13.83 8.27 -21.23
CA GLN A 301 -15.08 7.66 -21.68
C GLN A 301 -16.24 7.99 -20.71
N THR A 302 -16.70 9.24 -20.67
CA THR A 302 -17.87 9.61 -19.88
C THR A 302 -19.17 9.40 -20.67
N LYS A 303 -20.31 9.20 -19.98
CA LYS A 303 -21.65 9.11 -20.60
C LYS A 303 -21.99 10.30 -21.50
N LYS A 304 -21.37 11.46 -21.26
CA LYS A 304 -21.51 12.67 -22.09
C LYS A 304 -20.60 12.66 -23.32
N ARG A 305 -19.56 11.83 -23.37
CA ARG A 305 -18.58 11.72 -24.46
C ARG A 305 -18.62 10.35 -25.16
N ASN A 306 -19.77 9.74 -25.25
CA ASN A 306 -19.97 8.41 -25.86
C ASN A 306 -19.87 8.39 -27.40
N ARG A 307 -19.53 9.51 -28.04
CA ARG A 307 -19.30 9.62 -29.50
C ARG A 307 -17.84 9.44 -29.93
N LEU A 308 -16.92 9.22 -28.98
CA LEU A 308 -15.53 8.91 -29.31
C LEU A 308 -15.46 7.51 -29.89
N THR A 309 -14.77 7.36 -31.03
CA THR A 309 -14.42 6.02 -31.53
C THR A 309 -13.38 5.39 -30.60
N PRO A 310 -13.27 4.03 -30.55
CA PRO A 310 -12.23 3.37 -29.76
C PRO A 310 -10.82 3.90 -30.07
N GLU A 311 -10.52 4.15 -31.34
CA GLU A 311 -9.22 4.66 -31.80
C GLU A 311 -8.94 6.08 -31.25
N MET A 312 -9.93 6.99 -31.34
CA MET A 312 -9.77 8.35 -30.77
C MET A 312 -9.62 8.32 -29.23
N LEU A 313 -10.24 7.38 -28.56
CA LEU A 313 -10.11 7.21 -27.13
C LEU A 313 -8.71 6.70 -26.77
N GLU A 314 -8.19 5.72 -27.54
CA GLU A 314 -6.83 5.20 -27.39
C GLU A 314 -5.78 6.30 -27.59
N ASP A 315 -5.90 7.11 -28.64
CA ASP A 315 -5.03 8.24 -28.91
C ASP A 315 -5.04 9.27 -27.77
N LEU A 316 -6.22 9.62 -27.25
CA LEU A 316 -6.35 10.56 -26.13
C LEU A 316 -5.67 10.04 -24.86
N VAL A 317 -5.89 8.77 -24.52
CA VAL A 317 -5.26 8.14 -23.35
C VAL A 317 -3.75 8.05 -23.56
N TYR A 318 -3.30 7.66 -24.76
CA TYR A 318 -1.87 7.60 -25.11
C TYR A 318 -1.19 8.97 -24.94
N ILE A 319 -1.75 10.03 -25.53
CA ILE A 319 -1.20 11.38 -25.43
C ILE A 319 -1.17 11.84 -23.97
N ARG A 320 -2.26 11.66 -23.22
CA ARG A 320 -2.35 12.06 -21.82
C ARG A 320 -1.32 11.35 -20.96
N MET A 321 -1.19 10.02 -21.10
CA MET A 321 -0.27 9.23 -20.30
C MET A 321 1.19 9.56 -20.62
N ASN A 322 1.52 9.73 -21.91
CA ASN A 322 2.88 10.11 -22.31
C ASN A 322 3.24 11.53 -21.87
N SER A 323 2.29 12.48 -21.89
CA SER A 323 2.52 13.83 -21.34
C SER A 323 2.81 13.78 -19.83
N LEU A 324 1.99 13.05 -19.07
CA LEU A 324 2.23 12.85 -17.62
C LEU A 324 3.56 12.13 -17.34
N MET A 325 3.92 11.14 -18.15
CA MET A 325 5.22 10.47 -18.02
C MET A 325 6.38 11.43 -18.29
N LYS A 326 6.25 12.30 -19.30
CA LYS A 326 7.28 13.29 -19.63
C LYS A 326 7.43 14.35 -18.53
N GLU A 327 6.31 14.87 -17.99
CA GLU A 327 6.32 15.81 -16.86
C GLU A 327 6.97 15.22 -15.59
N ASN A 328 6.75 13.92 -15.34
CA ASN A 328 7.28 13.24 -14.17
C ASN A 328 8.65 12.55 -14.42
N TYR A 329 9.21 12.64 -15.60
CA TYR A 329 10.42 11.91 -15.99
C TYR A 329 11.60 12.22 -15.07
N GLU A 330 11.86 13.48 -14.80
CA GLU A 330 12.96 13.91 -13.93
C GLU A 330 12.76 13.47 -12.47
N SER A 331 11.53 13.58 -11.96
CA SER A 331 11.19 13.14 -10.60
C SER A 331 11.35 11.62 -10.42
N ARG A 332 10.97 10.84 -11.43
CA ARG A 332 11.11 9.36 -11.43
C ARG A 332 12.56 8.92 -11.54
N ALA A 333 13.34 9.58 -12.38
CA ALA A 333 14.78 9.31 -12.50
C ALA A 333 15.49 9.49 -11.16
N ILE A 334 15.09 10.50 -10.37
CA ILE A 334 15.62 10.74 -9.02
C ILE A 334 15.15 9.67 -8.02
N GLN A 335 13.90 9.21 -8.08
CA GLN A 335 13.36 8.18 -7.19
C GLN A 335 14.10 6.86 -7.33
N ASP A 336 14.40 6.43 -8.56
CA ASP A 336 15.12 5.17 -8.84
C ASP A 336 16.64 5.25 -8.60
N THR A 337 17.18 6.41 -8.19
CA THR A 337 18.62 6.54 -7.90
C THR A 337 18.96 6.29 -6.42
N LYS A 338 18.04 6.59 -5.50
CA LYS A 338 18.27 6.48 -4.05
C LYS A 338 17.71 5.17 -3.48
N PRO A 339 18.31 4.62 -2.42
CA PRO A 339 17.73 3.51 -1.70
C PRO A 339 16.43 3.94 -1.01
N ILE A 340 15.47 3.01 -0.92
CA ILE A 340 14.21 3.23 -0.22
C ILE A 340 14.43 2.95 1.27
N ASP A 341 14.08 3.93 2.11
CA ASP A 341 14.09 3.79 3.56
C ASP A 341 12.74 3.22 4.02
N LEU A 342 12.73 1.94 4.39
CA LEU A 342 11.52 1.24 4.82
C LEU A 342 10.92 1.79 6.11
N GLU A 343 11.69 2.50 6.95
CA GLU A 343 11.19 3.09 8.18
C GLU A 343 10.37 4.36 7.91
N LYS A 344 10.76 5.11 6.90
CA LYS A 344 10.06 6.35 6.51
C LYS A 344 8.80 6.15 5.67
N LEU A 345 8.50 4.92 5.25
CA LEU A 345 7.28 4.62 4.48
C LEU A 345 5.98 5.00 5.23
N GLY A 346 6.02 5.06 6.57
CA GLY A 346 4.88 5.50 7.39
C GLY A 346 4.56 6.98 7.24
N ASP A 347 5.54 7.81 6.88
CA ASP A 347 5.44 9.26 6.82
C ASP A 347 5.08 9.78 5.42
N LEU A 348 5.02 8.88 4.43
CA LEU A 348 4.65 9.25 3.07
C LEU A 348 3.15 9.61 3.00
N PRO A 349 2.79 10.68 2.30
CA PRO A 349 1.40 11.04 2.08
C PRO A 349 0.67 9.94 1.30
N ASP A 350 -0.61 9.72 1.62
CA ASP A 350 -1.46 8.68 1.01
C ASP A 350 -1.96 9.07 -0.40
N VAL A 351 -1.11 9.66 -1.22
CA VAL A 351 -1.42 10.31 -2.51
C VAL A 351 -2.25 9.41 -3.44
N ASN A 352 -2.01 8.11 -3.44
CA ASN A 352 -2.74 7.20 -4.35
C ASN A 352 -4.06 6.67 -3.77
N ILE A 353 -4.25 6.74 -2.45
CA ILE A 353 -5.48 6.29 -1.78
C ILE A 353 -6.52 7.42 -1.81
N GLU A 354 -6.09 8.67 -1.74
CA GLU A 354 -6.96 9.87 -1.72
C GLU A 354 -7.52 10.22 -3.11
N LEU A 355 -6.72 10.11 -4.18
CA LEU A 355 -7.14 10.49 -5.54
C LEU A 355 -8.34 9.69 -6.10
N GLU A 356 -8.59 8.48 -5.62
CA GLU A 356 -9.77 7.71 -6.03
C GLU A 356 -11.01 7.99 -5.16
N THR A 357 -10.82 8.47 -3.94
CA THR A 357 -11.93 8.86 -3.05
C THR A 357 -12.61 10.12 -3.56
N GLU A 358 -11.85 11.15 -3.96
CA GLU A 358 -12.37 12.40 -4.52
C GLU A 358 -13.14 12.20 -5.83
N ARG A 359 -12.74 11.23 -6.68
CA ARG A 359 -13.42 10.95 -7.96
C ARG A 359 -14.76 10.22 -7.81
N LEU A 360 -14.98 9.51 -6.72
CA LEU A 360 -16.26 8.83 -6.45
C LEU A 360 -17.30 9.78 -5.86
N GLU A 361 -16.88 10.84 -5.18
CA GLU A 361 -17.78 11.88 -4.64
C GLU A 361 -18.34 12.79 -5.74
N GLU A 362 -17.57 13.11 -6.80
CA GLU A 362 -18.06 13.90 -7.94
C GLU A 362 -19.10 13.17 -8.80
N THR A 363 -19.29 11.86 -8.64
CA THR A 363 -20.22 11.06 -9.46
C THR A 363 -21.58 10.80 -8.81
N TYR A 364 -21.80 11.19 -7.55
CA TYR A 364 -23.08 10.98 -6.85
C TYR A 364 -23.78 12.30 -6.51
N VAL A 365 -24.18 13.04 -7.55
CA VAL A 365 -25.28 14.01 -7.44
C VAL A 365 -26.53 13.27 -7.90
N GLU A 366 -27.37 12.84 -6.96
CA GLU A 366 -28.71 12.36 -7.29
C GLU A 366 -29.48 13.45 -8.06
N PRO A 367 -30.11 13.12 -9.19
CA PRO A 367 -30.99 14.07 -9.86
C PRO A 367 -32.19 14.34 -8.95
N ILE A 368 -32.39 15.60 -8.62
CA ILE A 368 -33.60 16.09 -7.98
C ILE A 368 -34.79 15.69 -8.89
N HIS A 369 -35.61 14.75 -8.43
CA HIS A 369 -36.88 14.46 -9.04
C HIS A 369 -37.84 15.62 -8.72
N ASP A 370 -37.94 16.56 -9.66
CA ASP A 370 -39.10 17.45 -9.74
C ASP A 370 -40.33 16.58 -10.00
N GLN A 371 -41.17 16.46 -8.97
CA GLN A 371 -42.54 15.99 -9.18
C GLN A 371 -43.36 17.13 -9.81
N PRO A 372 -44.02 16.89 -10.94
CA PRO A 372 -44.95 17.88 -11.47
C PRO A 372 -46.19 17.96 -10.56
N ASN A 373 -46.44 19.15 -10.06
CA ASN A 373 -47.74 19.51 -9.46
C ASN A 373 -48.86 19.18 -10.43
N SER A 374 -49.69 18.21 -10.08
CA SER A 374 -51.01 18.08 -10.68
C SER A 374 -52.00 19.01 -9.96
N ILE A 375 -52.31 20.14 -10.60
CA ILE A 375 -53.52 20.91 -10.35
C ILE A 375 -54.59 20.38 -11.30
N LEU A 376 -55.66 20.00 -10.71
CA LEU A 376 -57.04 19.72 -11.09
C LEU A 376 -57.47 18.29 -10.87
#